data_4ca036c7bc13901b1b18fdf3b27636d0
#
_entry.id   4ca036c7bc13901b1b18fdf3b27636d0
#
_cell.length_a   1.000
_cell.length_b   1.000
_cell.length_c   1.000
_cell.angle_alpha   90.00
_cell.angle_beta   90.00
_cell.angle_gamma   90.00
#
_symmetry.space_group_name_H-M   'P 1'
#
loop_
_entity.id
_entity.type
_entity.pdbx_description
1 polymer ?
#
loop_
_entity_poly.entity_id
_entity_poly.type
_entity_poly.pdbx_seq_one_letter_code
_entity_poly.pdbx_strand_id
1 'polypeptide(L)'
;MSWTKLLGEKRVAREPTSKQELDELRKMVATNLQDAGVVAISAQGRYEFAYNAARLLATMVVRTSGYRVTAKNGHHFFAFQAMQAANPEFVKTAIYFDAARNVRNHFSYDSPVAVSDTDANDLLAAVGQFQQDAEAWIMAKDPTLV
;
A
#
# COMPACT_ATOMS: atom_id res chain seq x y z
N MET A 1 -16.75 0.95 1.67
CA MET A 1 -16.43 -0.13 2.63
C MET A 1 -16.22 0.49 4.00
N SER A 2 -16.81 -0.10 5.04
CA SER A 2 -16.71 0.41 6.42
C SER A 2 -15.96 -0.56 7.32
N TRP A 3 -15.44 -0.04 8.43
CA TRP A 3 -14.79 -0.90 9.43
C TRP A 3 -15.76 -1.96 9.98
N THR A 4 -17.02 -1.58 10.22
CA THR A 4 -18.06 -2.51 10.71
C THR A 4 -18.21 -3.70 9.75
N LYS A 5 -18.28 -3.43 8.45
CA LYS A 5 -18.41 -4.48 7.45
C LYS A 5 -17.15 -5.36 7.38
N LEU A 6 -15.98 -4.74 7.38
CA LEU A 6 -14.71 -5.48 7.34
C LEU A 6 -14.55 -6.38 8.57
N LEU A 7 -14.92 -5.89 9.77
CA LEU A 7 -14.91 -6.68 10.99
C LEU A 7 -15.91 -7.84 10.92
N GLY A 8 -17.13 -7.56 10.47
CA GLY A 8 -18.19 -8.57 10.36
C GLY A 8 -17.84 -9.69 9.39
N GLU A 9 -17.12 -9.39 8.33
CA GLU A 9 -16.66 -10.37 7.33
C GLU A 9 -15.32 -11.00 7.71
N LYS A 10 -14.77 -10.69 8.88
CA LYS A 10 -13.48 -11.20 9.38
C LYS A 10 -12.30 -10.89 8.45
N ARG A 11 -12.37 -9.74 7.77
CA ARG A 11 -11.29 -9.26 6.89
C ARG A 11 -10.22 -8.51 7.66
N VAL A 12 -10.61 -7.91 8.78
CA VAL A 12 -9.72 -7.20 9.70
C VAL A 12 -10.04 -7.60 11.14
N ALA A 13 -9.09 -7.36 12.04
CA ALA A 13 -9.26 -7.47 13.48
C ALA A 13 -8.75 -6.19 14.14
N ARG A 14 -9.29 -5.86 15.31
CA ARG A 14 -8.76 -4.75 16.11
C ARG A 14 -7.43 -5.16 16.72
N GLU A 15 -6.43 -4.31 16.53
CA GLU A 15 -5.11 -4.51 17.11
C GLU A 15 -4.39 -3.16 17.17
N PRO A 16 -3.90 -2.75 18.36
CA PRO A 16 -3.17 -1.50 18.47
C PRO A 16 -1.82 -1.59 17.77
N THR A 17 -1.31 -0.44 17.33
CA THR A 17 0.02 -0.32 16.76
C THR A 17 0.93 0.51 17.65
N SER A 18 2.19 0.64 17.24
CA SER A 18 3.21 1.42 17.93
C SER A 18 4.06 2.18 16.91
N LYS A 19 4.75 3.21 17.38
CA LYS A 19 5.73 3.91 16.55
C LYS A 19 6.80 2.95 16.03
N GLN A 20 7.24 2.01 16.87
CA GLN A 20 8.24 1.02 16.47
C GLN A 20 7.77 0.19 15.27
N GLU A 21 6.53 -0.30 15.30
CA GLU A 21 5.97 -1.07 14.18
C GLU A 21 5.89 -0.23 12.92
N LEU A 22 5.40 1.02 13.02
CA LEU A 22 5.34 1.90 11.85
C LEU A 22 6.73 2.27 11.33
N ASP A 23 7.72 2.44 12.20
CA ASP A 23 9.10 2.73 11.79
C ASP A 23 9.71 1.56 11.02
N GLU A 24 9.40 0.32 11.40
CA GLU A 24 9.82 -0.87 10.66
C GLU A 24 9.19 -0.89 9.27
N LEU A 25 7.90 -0.59 9.16
CA LEU A 25 7.21 -0.46 7.87
C LEU A 25 7.79 0.69 7.04
N ARG A 26 8.12 1.82 7.66
CA ARG A 26 8.76 2.95 6.98
C ARG A 26 10.09 2.59 6.35
N LYS A 27 10.90 1.78 7.04
CA LYS A 27 12.17 1.29 6.48
C LYS A 27 11.94 0.44 5.24
N MET A 28 10.95 -0.45 5.28
CA MET A 28 10.60 -1.28 4.13
C MET A 28 10.09 -0.43 2.95
N VAL A 29 9.27 0.57 3.22
CA VAL A 29 8.80 1.52 2.22
C VAL A 29 9.98 2.23 1.57
N ALA A 30 10.89 2.77 2.37
CA ALA A 30 12.06 3.50 1.86
C ALA A 30 12.93 2.63 0.96
N THR A 31 13.19 1.39 1.36
CA THR A 31 13.98 0.45 0.56
C THR A 31 13.30 0.15 -0.78
N ASN A 32 12.00 -0.13 -0.76
CA ASN A 32 11.26 -0.42 -1.99
C ASN A 32 11.20 0.80 -2.93
N LEU A 33 11.02 2.00 -2.40
CA LEU A 33 11.01 3.22 -3.22
C LEU A 33 12.38 3.49 -3.83
N GLN A 34 13.45 3.27 -3.07
CA GLN A 34 14.81 3.40 -3.57
C GLN A 34 15.05 2.42 -4.72
N ASP A 35 14.70 1.14 -4.54
CA ASP A 35 14.87 0.11 -5.57
C ASP A 35 14.02 0.41 -6.81
N ALA A 36 12.80 0.90 -6.62
CA ALA A 36 11.93 1.29 -7.73
C ALA A 36 12.51 2.44 -8.57
N GLY A 37 13.41 3.25 -8.00
CA GLY A 37 14.06 4.35 -8.69
C GLY A 37 15.37 3.97 -9.41
N VAL A 38 15.84 2.73 -9.28
CA VAL A 38 17.11 2.30 -9.89
C VAL A 38 16.90 2.03 -11.37
N VAL A 39 17.48 2.87 -12.23
CA VAL A 39 17.26 2.84 -13.68
C VAL A 39 17.75 1.52 -14.31
N ALA A 40 18.77 0.89 -13.73
CA ALA A 40 19.32 -0.37 -14.23
C ALA A 40 18.40 -1.58 -14.02
N ILE A 41 17.40 -1.46 -13.14
CA ILE A 41 16.41 -2.52 -12.90
C ILE A 41 15.37 -2.45 -14.01
N SER A 42 14.84 -3.61 -14.44
CA SER A 42 13.79 -3.65 -15.48
C SER A 42 12.56 -2.87 -15.06
N ALA A 43 11.78 -2.38 -16.03
CA ALA A 43 10.54 -1.68 -15.75
C ALA A 43 9.59 -2.55 -14.92
N GLN A 44 9.48 -3.84 -15.21
CA GLN A 44 8.66 -4.78 -14.44
C GLN A 44 9.13 -4.87 -12.98
N GLY A 45 10.44 -4.99 -12.76
CA GLY A 45 11.02 -5.04 -11.41
C GLY A 45 10.78 -3.76 -10.63
N ARG A 46 10.98 -2.62 -11.27
CA ARG A 46 10.72 -1.30 -10.67
C ARG A 46 9.24 -1.13 -10.32
N TYR A 47 8.35 -1.57 -11.20
CA TYR A 47 6.90 -1.55 -10.96
C TYR A 47 6.55 -2.38 -9.71
N GLU A 48 7.12 -3.57 -9.59
CA GLU A 48 6.88 -4.44 -8.44
C GLU A 48 7.37 -3.82 -7.14
N PHE A 49 8.55 -3.19 -7.12
CA PHE A 49 9.04 -2.49 -5.94
C PHE A 49 8.14 -1.31 -5.56
N ALA A 50 7.70 -0.52 -6.53
CA ALA A 50 6.78 0.58 -6.27
C ALA A 50 5.45 0.06 -5.71
N TYR A 51 4.91 -1.02 -6.27
CA TYR A 51 3.70 -1.66 -5.76
C TYR A 51 3.87 -2.15 -4.31
N ASN A 52 5.00 -2.77 -3.98
CA ASN A 52 5.28 -3.21 -2.61
C ASN A 52 5.25 -2.04 -1.63
N ALA A 53 5.81 -0.89 -2.01
CA ALA A 53 5.75 0.31 -1.19
C ALA A 53 4.30 0.79 -1.00
N ALA A 54 3.49 0.77 -2.05
CA ALA A 54 2.07 1.13 -1.95
C ALA A 54 1.33 0.26 -0.95
N ARG A 55 1.55 -1.04 -1.03
CA ARG A 55 0.93 -2.01 -0.12
C ARG A 55 1.35 -1.77 1.34
N LEU A 56 2.62 -1.49 1.57
CA LEU A 56 3.15 -1.23 2.90
C LEU A 56 2.58 0.08 3.47
N LEU A 57 2.45 1.11 2.64
CA LEU A 57 1.83 2.38 3.05
C LEU A 57 0.35 2.19 3.41
N ALA A 58 -0.39 1.40 2.62
CA ALA A 58 -1.78 1.06 2.96
C ALA A 58 -1.84 0.34 4.30
N THR A 59 -0.91 -0.57 4.57
CA THR A 59 -0.80 -1.26 5.86
C THR A 59 -0.58 -0.28 7.00
N MET A 60 0.29 0.71 6.82
CA MET A 60 0.52 1.75 7.84
C MET A 60 -0.76 2.52 8.17
N VAL A 61 -1.55 2.87 7.15
CA VAL A 61 -2.83 3.56 7.34
C VAL A 61 -3.81 2.68 8.12
N VAL A 62 -3.92 1.42 7.76
CA VAL A 62 -4.79 0.45 8.45
C VAL A 62 -4.36 0.29 9.91
N ARG A 63 -3.06 0.12 10.15
CA ARG A 63 -2.53 -0.06 11.51
C ARG A 63 -2.78 1.18 12.37
N THR A 64 -2.55 2.37 11.82
CA THR A 64 -2.82 3.63 12.51
C THR A 64 -4.29 3.78 12.90
N SER A 65 -5.19 3.19 12.13
CA SER A 65 -6.62 3.17 12.45
C SER A 65 -6.98 2.18 13.57
N GLY A 66 -6.02 1.38 14.03
CA GLY A 66 -6.25 0.40 15.10
C GLY A 66 -6.70 -0.96 14.61
N TYR A 67 -6.44 -1.30 13.36
CA TYR A 67 -6.84 -2.57 12.75
C TYR A 67 -5.66 -3.26 12.08
N ARG A 68 -5.84 -4.56 11.85
CA ARG A 68 -4.91 -5.40 11.09
C ARG A 68 -5.71 -6.23 10.10
N VAL A 69 -5.23 -6.34 8.86
CA VAL A 69 -5.86 -7.20 7.85
C VAL A 69 -5.59 -8.66 8.23
N THR A 70 -6.65 -9.45 8.34
CA THR A 70 -6.58 -10.87 8.74
C THR A 70 -6.95 -11.81 7.61
N ALA A 71 -7.51 -11.30 6.51
CA ALA A 71 -7.87 -12.12 5.36
C ALA A 71 -6.63 -12.77 4.75
N LYS A 72 -6.59 -14.10 4.67
CA LYS A 72 -5.49 -14.83 4.05
C LYS A 72 -5.54 -14.74 2.53
N ASN A 73 -6.71 -14.98 1.95
CA ASN A 73 -6.95 -14.80 0.53
C ASN A 73 -7.34 -13.36 0.26
N GLY A 74 -6.71 -12.73 -0.73
CA GLY A 74 -6.97 -11.35 -1.06
C GLY A 74 -6.44 -10.35 -0.04
N HIS A 75 -5.37 -10.70 0.71
CA HIS A 75 -4.80 -9.83 1.75
C HIS A 75 -4.48 -8.43 1.23
N HIS A 76 -3.83 -8.32 0.08
CA HIS A 76 -3.51 -7.02 -0.51
C HIS A 76 -4.76 -6.26 -0.94
N PHE A 77 -5.73 -6.96 -1.55
CA PHE A 77 -7.00 -6.35 -1.92
C PHE A 77 -7.69 -5.75 -0.71
N PHE A 78 -7.76 -6.49 0.40
CA PHE A 78 -8.40 -6.02 1.62
C PHE A 78 -7.61 -4.93 2.33
N ALA A 79 -6.28 -4.87 2.16
CA ALA A 79 -5.50 -3.74 2.64
C ALA A 79 -5.93 -2.43 1.95
N PHE A 80 -6.14 -2.46 0.63
CA PHE A 80 -6.62 -1.29 -0.10
C PHE A 80 -8.08 -0.95 0.21
N GLN A 81 -8.92 -1.96 0.43
CA GLN A 81 -10.30 -1.74 0.90
C GLN A 81 -10.32 -1.08 2.30
N ALA A 82 -9.51 -1.58 3.21
CA ALA A 82 -9.42 -1.05 4.57
C ALA A 82 -8.88 0.38 4.60
N MET A 83 -7.94 0.71 3.72
CA MET A 83 -7.41 2.06 3.56
C MET A 83 -8.52 3.04 3.18
N GLN A 84 -9.49 2.62 2.37
CA GLN A 84 -10.65 3.44 2.03
C GLN A 84 -11.55 3.69 3.24
N ALA A 85 -11.71 2.67 4.11
CA ALA A 85 -12.47 2.82 5.35
C ALA A 85 -11.81 3.80 6.32
N ALA A 86 -10.49 3.87 6.31
CA ALA A 86 -9.73 4.77 7.18
C ALA A 86 -9.93 6.24 6.81
N ASN A 87 -9.95 6.54 5.52
CA ASN A 87 -10.09 7.92 5.03
C ASN A 87 -10.74 7.91 3.63
N PRO A 88 -11.95 8.47 3.47
CA PRO A 88 -12.61 8.55 2.16
C PRO A 88 -11.79 9.29 1.09
N GLU A 89 -10.90 10.18 1.49
CA GLU A 89 -10.02 10.89 0.54
C GLU A 89 -9.02 9.96 -0.13
N PHE A 90 -8.77 8.78 0.43
CA PHE A 90 -7.87 7.77 -0.13
C PHE A 90 -8.53 6.82 -1.14
N VAL A 91 -9.82 6.99 -1.42
CA VAL A 91 -10.58 6.07 -2.29
C VAL A 91 -9.96 5.98 -3.69
N LYS A 92 -9.67 7.12 -4.32
CA LYS A 92 -9.10 7.12 -5.68
C LYS A 92 -7.73 6.47 -5.72
N THR A 93 -6.90 6.76 -4.73
CA THR A 93 -5.56 6.17 -4.61
C THR A 93 -5.64 4.66 -4.38
N ALA A 94 -6.57 4.20 -3.54
CA ALA A 94 -6.78 2.78 -3.29
C ALA A 94 -7.21 2.04 -4.56
N ILE A 95 -8.10 2.63 -5.35
CA ILE A 95 -8.53 2.06 -6.63
C ILE A 95 -7.35 1.96 -7.61
N TYR A 96 -6.55 3.01 -7.68
CA TYR A 96 -5.35 3.04 -8.52
C TYR A 96 -4.36 1.93 -8.12
N PHE A 97 -4.10 1.76 -6.83
CA PHE A 97 -3.20 0.73 -6.34
C PHE A 97 -3.76 -0.68 -6.52
N ASP A 98 -5.08 -0.84 -6.44
CA ASP A 98 -5.69 -2.14 -6.71
C ASP A 98 -5.57 -2.52 -8.18
N ALA A 99 -5.67 -1.55 -9.09
CA ALA A 99 -5.38 -1.78 -10.50
C ALA A 99 -3.91 -2.20 -10.70
N ALA A 100 -2.98 -1.59 -9.97
CA ALA A 100 -1.57 -1.98 -9.99
C ALA A 100 -1.37 -3.42 -9.46
N ARG A 101 -2.15 -3.82 -8.44
CA ARG A 101 -2.15 -5.19 -7.95
C ARG A 101 -2.51 -6.19 -9.05
N ASN A 102 -3.52 -5.88 -9.84
CA ASN A 102 -3.93 -6.73 -10.96
C ASN A 102 -2.83 -6.86 -12.01
N VAL A 103 -2.16 -5.76 -12.35
CA VAL A 103 -1.01 -5.79 -13.28
C VAL A 103 0.11 -6.68 -12.71
N ARG A 104 0.48 -6.46 -11.46
CA ARG A 104 1.56 -7.21 -10.78
C ARG A 104 1.24 -8.70 -10.70
N ASN A 105 0.00 -9.08 -10.48
CA ASN A 105 -0.39 -10.49 -10.37
C ASN A 105 -0.19 -11.27 -11.68
N HIS A 106 -0.11 -10.60 -12.82
CA HIS A 106 0.15 -11.23 -14.11
C HIS A 106 1.64 -11.43 -14.41
N PHE A 107 2.56 -10.89 -13.60
CA PHE A 107 3.99 -11.01 -13.82
C PHE A 107 4.52 -12.45 -13.72
N SER A 108 3.84 -13.29 -12.94
CA SER A 108 4.26 -14.66 -12.66
C SER A 108 3.65 -15.71 -13.57
N TYR A 109 2.84 -15.30 -14.56
CA TYR A 109 2.15 -16.20 -15.48
C TYR A 109 2.79 -16.18 -16.86
N ASP A 110 2.49 -17.20 -17.68
CA ASP A 110 3.07 -17.38 -19.02
C ASP A 110 2.71 -16.26 -20.01
N SER A 111 1.70 -15.47 -19.72
CA SER A 111 1.35 -14.30 -20.53
C SER A 111 2.15 -13.10 -20.06
N PRO A 112 3.11 -12.60 -20.86
CA PRO A 112 3.88 -11.43 -20.46
C PRO A 112 2.99 -10.20 -20.46
N VAL A 113 2.92 -9.51 -19.30
CA VAL A 113 2.35 -8.17 -19.25
C VAL A 113 3.49 -7.21 -19.55
N ALA A 114 3.35 -6.44 -20.63
CA ALA A 114 4.34 -5.44 -20.98
C ALA A 114 4.17 -4.25 -20.04
N VAL A 115 5.18 -4.00 -19.21
CA VAL A 115 5.27 -2.81 -18.37
C VAL A 115 6.35 -1.91 -18.96
N SER A 116 5.97 -0.68 -19.31
CA SER A 116 6.91 0.31 -19.83
C SER A 116 7.63 1.05 -18.70
N ASP A 117 8.72 1.73 -19.04
CA ASP A 117 9.38 2.63 -18.10
C ASP A 117 8.44 3.74 -17.64
N THR A 118 7.58 4.24 -18.52
CA THR A 118 6.55 5.23 -18.17
C THR A 118 5.60 4.68 -17.12
N ASP A 119 5.13 3.43 -17.29
CA ASP A 119 4.24 2.78 -16.31
C ASP A 119 4.90 2.69 -14.93
N ALA A 120 6.17 2.28 -14.89
CA ALA A 120 6.93 2.18 -13.66
C ALA A 120 7.15 3.55 -13.00
N ASN A 121 7.49 4.56 -13.81
CA ASN A 121 7.69 5.92 -13.32
C ASN A 121 6.39 6.53 -12.78
N ASP A 122 5.27 6.31 -13.46
CA ASP A 122 3.97 6.83 -13.04
C ASP A 122 3.55 6.20 -11.70
N LEU A 123 3.73 4.90 -11.55
CA LEU A 123 3.41 4.25 -10.28
C LEU A 123 4.33 4.74 -9.16
N LEU A 124 5.62 4.85 -9.42
CA LEU A 124 6.57 5.37 -8.44
C LEU A 124 6.19 6.77 -7.98
N ALA A 125 5.84 7.66 -8.92
CA ALA A 125 5.43 9.02 -8.59
C ALA A 125 4.16 9.04 -7.74
N ALA A 126 3.17 8.22 -8.08
CA ALA A 126 1.92 8.12 -7.34
C ALA A 126 2.15 7.60 -5.91
N VAL A 127 3.01 6.61 -5.75
CA VAL A 127 3.35 6.05 -4.44
C VAL A 127 4.13 7.06 -3.60
N GLY A 128 5.06 7.80 -4.20
CA GLY A 128 5.79 8.87 -3.51
C GLY A 128 4.86 9.96 -2.99
N GLN A 129 3.86 10.34 -3.77
CA GLN A 129 2.85 11.31 -3.34
C GLN A 129 2.01 10.73 -2.21
N PHE A 130 1.58 9.48 -2.33
CA PHE A 130 0.81 8.84 -1.27
C PHE A 130 1.60 8.70 0.03
N GLN A 131 2.91 8.47 -0.05
CA GLN A 131 3.77 8.45 1.14
C GLN A 131 3.64 9.76 1.93
N GLN A 132 3.68 10.90 1.25
CA GLN A 132 3.50 12.20 1.88
C GLN A 132 2.10 12.35 2.48
N ASP A 133 1.07 11.97 1.72
CA ASP A 133 -0.32 12.08 2.15
C ASP A 133 -0.61 11.18 3.36
N ALA A 134 -0.11 9.95 3.33
CA ALA A 134 -0.28 9.00 4.42
C ALA A 134 0.42 9.47 5.69
N GLU A 135 1.66 9.94 5.59
CA GLU A 135 2.40 10.44 6.75
C GLU A 135 1.74 11.69 7.35
N ALA A 136 1.25 12.61 6.52
CA ALA A 136 0.51 13.77 7.00
C ALA A 136 -0.78 13.37 7.72
N TRP A 137 -1.49 12.37 7.19
CA TRP A 137 -2.70 11.85 7.82
C TRP A 137 -2.41 11.15 9.15
N ILE A 138 -1.32 10.35 9.22
CA ILE A 138 -0.89 9.68 10.46
C ILE A 138 -0.56 10.73 11.52
N MET A 139 0.21 11.77 11.15
CA MET A 139 0.59 12.84 12.05
C MET A 139 -0.64 13.55 12.64
N ALA A 140 -1.64 13.82 11.81
CA ALA A 140 -2.86 14.48 12.24
C ALA A 140 -3.71 13.58 13.16
N LYS A 141 -3.71 12.28 12.88
CA LYS A 141 -4.52 11.32 13.63
C LYS A 141 -3.88 10.94 14.97
N ASP A 142 -2.59 10.68 14.97
CA ASP A 142 -1.85 10.32 16.18
C ASP A 142 -0.38 10.73 16.05
N PRO A 143 -0.03 11.93 16.56
CA PRO A 143 1.35 12.44 16.48
C PRO A 143 2.40 11.54 17.16
N THR A 144 1.99 10.68 18.10
CA THR A 144 2.92 9.79 18.81
C THR A 144 3.46 8.67 17.91
N LEU A 145 2.85 8.46 16.75
CA LEU A 145 3.25 7.42 15.79
C LEU A 145 4.28 7.91 14.76
N VAL A 146 4.63 9.19 14.82
CA VAL A 146 5.56 9.81 13.86
C VAL A 146 6.97 9.96 14.43
#